data_8918eb63d7ff8cc8ac837f27b4b4a25b
#
_entry.id   8918eb63d7ff8cc8ac837f27b4b4a25b
#
_cell.length_a   1.000
_cell.length_b   1.000
_cell.length_c   1.000
_cell.angle_alpha   90.00
_cell.angle_beta   90.00
_cell.angle_gamma   90.00
#
_symmetry.space_group_name_H-M   'P 1'
#
loop_
_entity.id
_entity.type
_entity.pdbx_description
1 polymer ?
#
loop_
_entity_poly.entity_id
_entity_poly.type
_entity_poly.pdbx_seq_one_letter_code
_entity_poly.pdbx_strand_id
1 'polypeptide(L)'
;MDWTSDSNSIHRLNHKQARLQAMMQYIHDHYMEEITLETIAASASISKSGALHIFQTGIHCSPVAYLIQYRLAQAAEQLCTTQKSVFSIAEENGFTSSGYFCRKFRQYYHMSPNEYRKKKRE
;
A
#
# COMPACT_ATOMS: atom_id res chain seq x y z
N MET A 1 -8.78 -40.52 2.57
CA MET A 1 -8.74 -39.07 2.28
C MET A 1 -9.50 -38.33 3.39
N ASP A 2 -8.87 -37.34 3.95
CA ASP A 2 -9.45 -36.61 5.06
C ASP A 2 -10.15 -35.34 4.59
N TRP A 3 -11.46 -35.44 4.37
CA TRP A 3 -12.29 -34.34 3.91
C TRP A 3 -12.33 -33.19 4.92
N THR A 4 -12.31 -33.50 6.20
CA THR A 4 -12.39 -32.51 7.27
C THR A 4 -11.16 -31.61 7.27
N SER A 5 -9.97 -32.20 7.08
CA SER A 5 -8.71 -31.46 7.03
C SER A 5 -8.68 -30.50 5.86
N ASP A 6 -9.12 -30.94 4.67
CA ASP A 6 -9.13 -30.10 3.46
C ASP A 6 -10.11 -28.93 3.62
N SER A 7 -11.32 -29.19 4.16
CA SER A 7 -12.31 -28.15 4.41
C SER A 7 -11.80 -27.08 5.38
N ASN A 8 -11.13 -27.50 6.46
CA ASN A 8 -10.58 -26.57 7.44
C ASN A 8 -9.46 -25.73 6.86
N SER A 9 -8.61 -26.31 6.01
CA SER A 9 -7.53 -25.58 5.35
C SER A 9 -8.08 -24.53 4.41
N ILE A 10 -9.08 -24.86 3.61
CA ILE A 10 -9.72 -23.93 2.70
C ILE A 10 -10.40 -22.79 3.47
N HIS A 11 -11.08 -23.13 4.57
CA HIS A 11 -11.75 -22.14 5.41
C HIS A 11 -10.75 -21.13 5.99
N ARG A 12 -9.60 -21.59 6.48
CA ARG A 12 -8.54 -20.72 7.01
C ARG A 12 -7.97 -19.82 5.95
N LEU A 13 -7.72 -20.32 4.74
CA LEU A 13 -7.24 -19.53 3.61
C LEU A 13 -8.23 -18.43 3.26
N ASN A 14 -9.54 -18.76 3.23
CA ASN A 14 -10.57 -17.78 2.94
C ASN A 14 -10.63 -16.68 4.00
N HIS A 15 -10.43 -17.03 5.28
CA HIS A 15 -10.37 -16.05 6.36
C HIS A 15 -9.17 -15.13 6.22
N LYS A 16 -8.00 -15.68 5.92
CA LYS A 16 -6.80 -14.88 5.70
C LYS A 16 -6.96 -13.95 4.52
N GLN A 17 -7.52 -14.44 3.41
CA GLN A 17 -7.77 -13.63 2.23
C GLN A 17 -8.75 -12.50 2.52
N ALA A 18 -9.82 -12.78 3.26
CA ALA A 18 -10.80 -11.77 3.63
C ALA A 18 -10.17 -10.68 4.50
N ARG A 19 -9.31 -11.07 5.44
CA ARG A 19 -8.61 -10.12 6.30
C ARG A 19 -7.61 -9.28 5.52
N LEU A 20 -6.87 -9.90 4.61
CA LEU A 20 -5.94 -9.20 3.73
C LEU A 20 -6.70 -8.17 2.88
N GLN A 21 -7.80 -8.58 2.26
CA GLN A 21 -8.61 -7.69 1.43
C GLN A 21 -9.18 -6.53 2.25
N ALA A 22 -9.64 -6.80 3.47
CA ALA A 22 -10.16 -5.74 4.35
C ALA A 22 -9.09 -4.70 4.67
N MET A 23 -7.87 -5.16 4.97
CA MET A 23 -6.75 -4.25 5.25
C MET A 23 -6.33 -3.47 4.02
N MET A 24 -6.26 -4.13 2.86
CA MET A 24 -5.92 -3.46 1.60
C MET A 24 -6.99 -2.41 1.26
N GLN A 25 -8.25 -2.74 1.43
CA GLN A 25 -9.34 -1.80 1.17
C GLN A 25 -9.28 -0.60 2.12
N TYR A 26 -8.96 -0.84 3.40
CA TYR A 26 -8.76 0.25 4.36
C TYR A 26 -7.66 1.19 3.88
N ILE A 27 -6.54 0.64 3.40
CA ILE A 27 -5.44 1.44 2.88
C ILE A 27 -5.90 2.25 1.66
N HIS A 28 -6.63 1.63 0.74
CA HIS A 28 -7.13 2.31 -0.46
C HIS A 28 -8.08 3.46 -0.11
N ASP A 29 -8.90 3.27 0.92
CA ASP A 29 -9.88 4.29 1.33
C ASP A 29 -9.27 5.43 2.14
N HIS A 30 -8.14 5.19 2.81
CA HIS A 30 -7.57 6.13 3.78
C HIS A 30 -6.12 6.52 3.53
N TYR A 31 -5.55 6.17 2.37
CA TYR A 31 -4.12 6.34 2.13
C TYR A 31 -3.64 7.79 2.22
N MET A 32 -4.51 8.75 1.98
CA MET A 32 -4.17 10.17 2.08
C MET A 32 -4.09 10.65 3.53
N GLU A 33 -4.62 9.88 4.46
CA GLU A 33 -4.64 10.21 5.88
C GLU A 33 -3.43 9.60 6.58
N GLU A 34 -3.18 10.05 7.81
CA GLU A 34 -2.16 9.44 8.65
C GLU A 34 -2.69 8.10 9.16
N ILE A 35 -2.08 7.00 8.67
CA ILE A 35 -2.45 5.65 9.11
C ILE A 35 -1.21 4.91 9.60
N THR A 36 -1.42 4.01 10.56
CA THR A 36 -0.36 3.25 11.22
C THR A 36 -0.61 1.78 11.07
N LEU A 37 0.40 0.96 11.41
CA LEU A 37 0.24 -0.49 11.44
C LEU A 37 -0.94 -0.88 12.35
N GLU A 38 -1.10 -0.18 13.48
CA GLU A 38 -2.21 -0.43 14.41
C GLU A 38 -3.57 -0.21 13.77
N THR A 39 -3.74 0.90 13.04
CA THR A 39 -5.03 1.19 12.42
C THR A 39 -5.32 0.24 11.26
N ILE A 40 -4.29 -0.17 10.52
CA ILE A 40 -4.46 -1.18 9.46
C ILE A 40 -4.90 -2.51 10.06
N ALA A 41 -4.22 -2.97 11.11
CA ALA A 41 -4.56 -4.23 11.78
C ALA A 41 -5.97 -4.18 12.37
N ALA A 42 -6.34 -3.06 12.98
CA ALA A 42 -7.66 -2.88 13.57
C ALA A 42 -8.78 -2.98 12.54
N SER A 43 -8.54 -2.58 11.30
CA SER A 43 -9.54 -2.66 10.24
C SER A 43 -9.99 -4.09 9.96
N ALA A 44 -9.14 -5.07 10.26
CA ALA A 44 -9.46 -6.49 10.13
C ALA A 44 -9.66 -7.17 11.50
N SER A 45 -9.69 -6.39 12.58
CA SER A 45 -9.87 -6.88 13.96
C SER A 45 -8.81 -7.89 14.37
N ILE A 46 -7.55 -7.64 14.00
CA ILE A 46 -6.42 -8.51 14.31
C ILE A 46 -5.28 -7.71 14.95
N SER A 47 -4.31 -8.44 15.52
CA SER A 47 -3.12 -7.83 16.11
C SER A 47 -2.15 -7.35 15.02
N LYS A 48 -1.20 -6.50 15.42
CA LYS A 48 -0.15 -6.04 14.52
C LYS A 48 0.66 -7.22 13.94
N SER A 49 1.02 -8.17 14.77
CA SER A 49 1.78 -9.33 14.29
C SER A 49 0.96 -10.19 13.35
N GLY A 50 -0.34 -10.31 13.56
CA GLY A 50 -1.25 -10.98 12.64
C GLY A 50 -1.30 -10.28 11.29
N ALA A 51 -1.37 -8.96 11.29
CA ALA A 51 -1.37 -8.17 10.06
C ALA A 51 -0.07 -8.37 9.28
N LEU A 52 1.09 -8.31 9.98
CA LEU A 52 2.39 -8.52 9.36
C LEU A 52 2.46 -9.91 8.72
N HIS A 53 2.00 -10.93 9.43
CA HIS A 53 2.02 -12.32 8.93
C HIS A 53 1.14 -12.48 7.69
N ILE A 54 -0.07 -11.94 7.71
CA ILE A 54 -1.02 -12.07 6.60
C ILE A 54 -0.49 -11.35 5.35
N PHE A 55 0.06 -10.14 5.51
CA PHE A 55 0.66 -9.42 4.38
C PHE A 55 1.86 -10.17 3.82
N GLN A 56 2.77 -10.65 4.71
CA GLN A 56 3.97 -11.34 4.27
C GLN A 56 3.64 -12.62 3.51
N THR A 57 2.70 -13.42 3.99
CA THR A 57 2.34 -14.68 3.34
C THR A 57 1.46 -14.46 2.11
N GLY A 58 0.66 -13.40 2.09
CA GLY A 58 -0.26 -13.13 0.99
C GLY A 58 0.37 -12.38 -0.17
N ILE A 59 1.11 -11.31 0.10
CA ILE A 59 1.67 -10.44 -0.95
C ILE A 59 3.15 -10.11 -0.73
N HIS A 60 3.82 -10.78 0.20
CA HIS A 60 5.27 -10.74 0.39
C HIS A 60 5.82 -9.34 0.71
N CYS A 61 5.05 -8.52 1.41
CA CYS A 61 5.52 -7.23 1.91
C CYS A 61 4.77 -6.88 3.20
N SER A 62 5.27 -5.87 3.92
CA SER A 62 4.59 -5.40 5.13
C SER A 62 3.39 -4.51 4.76
N PRO A 63 2.42 -4.34 5.69
CA PRO A 63 1.32 -3.40 5.46
C PRO A 63 1.81 -1.97 5.17
N VAL A 64 2.84 -1.51 5.89
CA VAL A 64 3.38 -0.16 5.70
C VAL A 64 4.06 -0.05 4.33
N ALA A 65 4.80 -1.08 3.90
CA ALA A 65 5.40 -1.09 2.57
C ALA A 65 4.34 -1.03 1.48
N TYR A 66 3.24 -1.77 1.66
CA TYR A 66 2.11 -1.73 0.73
C TYR A 66 1.50 -0.33 0.66
N LEU A 67 1.30 0.30 1.82
CA LEU A 67 0.78 1.66 1.89
C LEU A 67 1.67 2.63 1.10
N ILE A 68 2.98 2.55 1.29
CA ILE A 68 3.93 3.43 0.58
C ILE A 68 3.84 3.19 -0.92
N GLN A 69 3.81 1.94 -1.35
CA GLN A 69 3.69 1.60 -2.77
C GLN A 69 2.40 2.13 -3.36
N TYR A 70 1.30 2.00 -2.64
CA TYR A 70 0.01 2.50 -3.10
C TYR A 70 0.02 4.03 -3.23
N ARG A 71 0.56 4.73 -2.24
CA ARG A 71 0.72 6.19 -2.28
C ARG A 71 1.56 6.62 -3.48
N LEU A 72 2.66 5.91 -3.75
CA LEU A 72 3.53 6.21 -4.88
C LEU A 72 2.81 6.00 -6.21
N ALA A 73 2.01 4.94 -6.32
CA ALA A 73 1.26 4.67 -7.55
C ALA A 73 0.24 5.77 -7.84
N GLN A 74 -0.46 6.25 -6.81
CA GLN A 74 -1.41 7.36 -6.96
C GLN A 74 -0.68 8.64 -7.36
N ALA A 75 0.47 8.91 -6.74
CA ALA A 75 1.29 10.06 -7.07
C ALA A 75 1.82 9.98 -8.52
N ALA A 76 2.25 8.81 -8.95
CA ALA A 76 2.75 8.60 -10.32
C ALA A 76 1.68 8.95 -11.35
N GLU A 77 0.43 8.55 -11.09
CA GLU A 77 -0.68 8.90 -11.98
C GLU A 77 -0.89 10.40 -12.03
N GLN A 78 -0.86 11.08 -10.88
CA GLN A 78 -1.03 12.53 -10.83
C GLN A 78 0.10 13.29 -11.53
N LEU A 79 1.32 12.77 -11.48
CA LEU A 79 2.44 13.35 -12.22
C LEU A 79 2.16 13.38 -13.71
N CYS A 80 1.47 12.38 -14.22
CA CYS A 80 1.14 12.26 -15.64
C CYS A 80 -0.11 13.06 -16.03
N THR A 81 -1.08 13.19 -15.13
CA THR A 81 -2.41 13.73 -15.46
C THR A 81 -2.67 15.14 -14.97
N THR A 82 -1.77 15.73 -14.16
CA THR A 82 -1.96 17.06 -13.60
C THR A 82 -0.71 17.93 -13.82
N GLN A 83 -0.89 19.25 -13.62
CA GLN A 83 0.22 20.20 -13.62
C GLN A 83 0.68 20.54 -12.20
N LYS A 84 0.17 19.83 -11.20
CA LYS A 84 0.53 20.08 -9.80
C LYS A 84 2.01 19.89 -9.55
N SER A 85 2.55 20.65 -8.60
CA SER A 85 3.96 20.54 -8.23
C SER A 85 4.23 19.19 -7.56
N VAL A 86 5.48 18.74 -7.59
CA VAL A 86 5.90 17.52 -6.90
C VAL A 86 5.59 17.62 -5.41
N PHE A 87 5.80 18.80 -4.80
CA PHE A 87 5.49 19.05 -3.40
C PHE A 87 4.00 18.83 -3.10
N SER A 88 3.12 19.41 -3.93
CA SER A 88 1.67 19.26 -3.74
C SER A 88 1.23 17.81 -3.90
N ILE A 89 1.76 17.12 -4.89
CA ILE A 89 1.43 15.72 -5.14
C ILE A 89 1.86 14.85 -3.95
N ALA A 90 3.07 15.08 -3.42
CA ALA A 90 3.54 14.34 -2.25
C ALA A 90 2.61 14.54 -1.05
N GLU A 91 2.27 15.79 -0.77
CA GLU A 91 1.41 16.13 0.37
C GLU A 91 0.02 15.54 0.23
N GLU A 92 -0.60 15.67 -0.94
CA GLU A 92 -1.95 15.16 -1.20
C GLU A 92 -2.03 13.64 -1.11
N ASN A 93 -0.92 12.94 -1.32
CA ASN A 93 -0.89 11.49 -1.26
C ASN A 93 -0.40 10.94 0.08
N GLY A 94 -0.33 11.80 1.10
CA GLY A 94 -0.05 11.35 2.46
C GLY A 94 1.41 11.33 2.86
N PHE A 95 2.31 11.87 2.06
CA PHE A 95 3.72 11.97 2.43
C PHE A 95 3.96 13.21 3.27
N THR A 96 4.66 13.05 4.41
CA THR A 96 4.94 14.13 5.34
C THR A 96 6.06 15.05 4.86
N SER A 97 6.91 14.57 3.95
CA SER A 97 7.95 15.42 3.37
C SER A 97 8.18 15.06 1.90
N SER A 98 8.45 16.07 1.10
CA SER A 98 8.76 15.87 -0.32
C SER A 98 10.09 15.14 -0.51
N GLY A 99 11.04 15.34 0.40
CA GLY A 99 12.32 14.63 0.35
C GLY A 99 12.17 13.13 0.51
N TYR A 100 11.38 12.71 1.50
CA TYR A 100 11.07 11.30 1.69
C TYR A 100 10.33 10.71 0.48
N PHE A 101 9.35 11.45 -0.03
CA PHE A 101 8.61 11.06 -1.22
C PHE A 101 9.55 10.84 -2.41
N CYS A 102 10.45 11.79 -2.68
CA CYS A 102 11.36 11.69 -3.81
C CYS A 102 12.31 10.49 -3.68
N ARG A 103 12.82 10.22 -2.47
CA ARG A 103 13.67 9.04 -2.23
C ARG A 103 12.92 7.74 -2.48
N LYS A 104 11.71 7.62 -1.94
CA LYS A 104 10.89 6.42 -2.13
C LYS A 104 10.47 6.27 -3.58
N PHE A 105 10.11 7.36 -4.23
CA PHE A 105 9.74 7.32 -5.65
C PHE A 105 10.90 6.79 -6.49
N ARG A 106 12.10 7.33 -6.28
CA ARG A 106 13.29 6.88 -7.02
C ARG A 106 13.61 5.41 -6.74
N GLN A 107 13.39 4.98 -5.49
CA GLN A 107 13.62 3.58 -5.12
C GLN A 107 12.73 2.62 -5.91
N TYR A 108 11.46 2.97 -6.10
CA TYR A 108 10.50 2.09 -6.76
C TYR A 108 10.43 2.29 -8.28
N TYR A 109 10.63 3.51 -8.76
CA TYR A 109 10.48 3.82 -10.19
C TYR A 109 11.80 4.06 -10.91
N HIS A 110 12.92 4.05 -10.18
CA HIS A 110 14.28 4.18 -10.70
C HIS A 110 14.53 5.51 -11.42
N MET A 111 13.75 6.53 -11.09
CA MET A 111 13.93 7.90 -11.58
C MET A 111 13.21 8.86 -10.62
N SER A 112 13.56 10.15 -10.70
CA SER A 112 12.88 11.15 -9.87
C SER A 112 11.47 11.40 -10.35
N PRO A 113 10.59 11.98 -9.50
CA PRO A 113 9.25 12.36 -9.94
C PRO A 113 9.24 13.28 -11.16
N ASN A 114 10.15 14.25 -11.21
CA ASN A 114 10.24 15.18 -12.34
C ASN A 114 10.69 14.47 -13.63
N GLU A 115 11.65 13.55 -13.51
CA GLU A 115 12.11 12.76 -14.64
C GLU A 115 10.99 11.86 -15.15
N TYR A 116 10.23 11.25 -14.24
CA TYR A 116 9.10 10.39 -14.57
C TYR A 116 8.03 11.18 -15.32
N ARG A 117 7.67 12.36 -14.81
CA ARG A 117 6.68 13.23 -15.46
C ARG A 117 7.10 13.57 -16.88
N LYS A 118 8.35 14.00 -17.06
CA LYS A 118 8.87 14.38 -18.37
C LYS A 118 8.84 13.19 -19.33
N LYS A 119 9.32 12.04 -18.89
CA LYS A 119 9.39 10.83 -19.73
C LYS A 119 8.02 10.38 -20.19
N LYS A 120 7.02 10.40 -19.28
CA LYS A 120 5.67 9.92 -19.59
C LYS A 120 4.90 10.87 -20.47
N ARG A 121 5.31 12.15 -20.58
CA ARG A 121 4.65 13.14 -21.41
C ARG A 121 5.31 13.31 -22.79
N GLU A 122 6.40 12.62 -23.05
CA GLU A 122 7.08 12.62 -24.35
C GLU A 122 6.32 11.82 -25.42
#